data_87da068e6c41db64ca72533437e4408d
#
_entry.id   87da068e6c41db64ca72533437e4408d
#
_cell.length_a   1.000
_cell.length_b   1.000
_cell.length_c   1.000
_cell.angle_alpha   90.00
_cell.angle_beta   90.00
_cell.angle_gamma   90.00
#
_symmetry.space_group_name_H-M   'P 1'
#
loop_
_entity.id
_entity.type
_entity.pdbx_description
1 polymer ?
#
loop_
_entity_poly.entity_id
_entity_poly.type
_entity_poly.pdbx_seq_one_letter_code
_entity_poly.pdbx_strand_id
1 'polypeptide(L)'
;MEGHFDGTVTQKGIQMTLFDYFQDAECFTLEEAKACVNHVKQVKEPSIRARIYEGIDKGLFKRVAKGVYTVTKQEAGEEITCMLVQGNGRDLSFLKDNSIDAIITDHAYDLKNSLKGGNRDFASYDCFQYVQEDFDEKYRVLKKGHFLVEFLPEENGDNFEYLYQIKKMAKESGLEYYAKVSWKKGSFIANTGRKSKNTEEIAFFSKGRARNMRPDAKKDKADPEVSHFMSGTKRMLPTVFDVEPTGKSQRRHQAEKPVELLKQIMEFVTEEKEWVLDQFAGSFSLGEAALESGRNSICIEIDEEYFENGKERIRQVQERMR
;
A
#
# COMPACT_ATOMS: atom_id res chain seq x y z
N MET A 1 14.17 33.06 26.74
CA MET A 1 13.16 32.15 27.34
C MET A 1 13.92 31.06 28.07
N GLU A 2 13.90 31.04 29.39
CA GLU A 2 14.57 30.02 30.20
C GLU A 2 13.72 28.77 30.20
N GLY A 3 14.14 27.75 29.42
CA GLY A 3 13.53 26.42 29.44
C GLY A 3 13.89 25.71 30.74
N HIS A 4 12.90 25.31 31.52
CA HIS A 4 13.08 24.53 32.75
C HIS A 4 13.65 23.13 32.37
N PHE A 5 14.90 22.91 32.76
CA PHE A 5 15.56 21.60 32.69
C PHE A 5 15.15 20.78 33.93
N ASP A 6 14.33 19.77 33.74
CA ASP A 6 14.10 18.72 34.73
C ASP A 6 15.26 17.71 34.66
N GLY A 7 15.90 17.46 35.83
CA GLY A 7 17.17 16.72 35.98
C GLY A 7 17.19 15.24 35.62
N THR A 8 16.29 14.75 34.75
CA THR A 8 16.18 13.33 34.33
C THR A 8 16.98 12.96 33.07
N VAL A 9 17.89 13.83 32.59
CA VAL A 9 18.61 13.70 31.31
C VAL A 9 19.75 12.66 31.31
N THR A 10 20.05 11.99 32.41
CA THR A 10 21.21 11.08 32.52
C THR A 10 21.08 9.74 31.78
N GLN A 11 19.89 9.39 31.24
CA GLN A 11 19.67 8.14 30.50
C GLN A 11 19.42 8.32 28.99
N LYS A 12 19.17 9.53 28.50
CA LYS A 12 18.91 9.78 27.07
C LYS A 12 20.25 10.00 26.33
N GLY A 13 20.40 9.35 25.16
CA GLY A 13 21.56 9.58 24.29
C GLY A 13 21.59 11.00 23.71
N ILE A 14 22.76 11.50 23.27
CA ILE A 14 22.98 12.85 22.72
C ILE A 14 21.92 13.23 21.67
N GLN A 15 21.53 12.31 20.78
CA GLN A 15 20.53 12.56 19.73
C GLN A 15 19.17 12.96 20.33
N MET A 16 18.71 12.23 21.33
CA MET A 16 17.43 12.51 22.00
C MET A 16 17.49 13.79 22.83
N THR A 17 18.64 14.08 23.44
CA THR A 17 18.85 15.34 24.16
C THR A 17 18.73 16.55 23.23
N LEU A 18 19.36 16.48 22.05
CA LEU A 18 19.28 17.53 21.04
C LEU A 18 17.87 17.62 20.44
N PHE A 19 17.23 16.49 20.18
CA PHE A 19 15.88 16.46 19.67
C PHE A 19 14.90 17.14 20.61
N ASP A 20 14.87 16.73 21.88
CA ASP A 20 13.97 17.27 22.90
C ASP A 20 14.22 18.77 23.16
N TYR A 21 15.49 19.21 23.12
CA TYR A 21 15.86 20.61 23.40
C TYR A 21 15.49 21.56 22.24
N PHE A 22 15.67 21.13 21.01
CA PHE A 22 15.47 21.98 19.82
C PHE A 22 14.16 21.70 19.07
N GLN A 23 13.26 20.89 19.62
CA GLN A 23 12.01 20.53 18.95
C GLN A 23 11.13 21.72 18.55
N ASP A 24 11.17 22.82 19.32
CA ASP A 24 10.42 24.03 19.06
C ASP A 24 11.26 25.14 18.41
N ALA A 25 12.54 24.90 18.16
CA ALA A 25 13.42 25.83 17.46
C ALA A 25 13.24 25.72 15.95
N GLU A 26 13.31 26.83 15.23
CA GLU A 26 13.29 26.83 13.77
C GLU A 26 14.51 26.10 13.19
N CYS A 27 15.69 26.37 13.77
CA CYS A 27 16.94 25.68 13.48
C CYS A 27 17.92 25.82 14.66
N PHE A 28 19.00 25.03 14.62
CA PHE A 28 20.11 25.14 15.59
C PHE A 28 21.47 24.96 14.89
N THR A 29 22.49 25.57 15.46
CA THR A 29 23.87 25.46 14.97
C THR A 29 24.65 24.36 15.71
N LEU A 30 25.81 23.99 15.17
CA LEU A 30 26.70 23.06 15.87
C LEU A 30 27.19 23.61 17.21
N GLU A 31 27.39 24.93 17.34
CA GLU A 31 27.79 25.59 18.60
C GLU A 31 26.68 25.51 19.64
N GLU A 32 25.43 25.75 19.26
CA GLU A 32 24.26 25.61 20.15
C GLU A 32 24.07 24.16 20.58
N ALA A 33 24.22 23.19 19.67
CA ALA A 33 24.20 21.76 19.99
C ALA A 33 25.30 21.39 21.00
N LYS A 34 26.51 21.95 20.83
CA LYS A 34 27.62 21.75 21.75
C LYS A 34 27.35 22.37 23.12
N ALA A 35 26.82 23.58 23.16
CA ALA A 35 26.42 24.23 24.42
C ALA A 35 25.36 23.41 25.15
N CYS A 36 24.32 22.97 24.46
CA CYS A 36 23.26 22.11 24.97
C CYS A 36 23.78 20.81 25.59
N VAL A 37 24.60 20.07 24.84
CA VAL A 37 25.14 18.77 25.30
C VAL A 37 26.09 18.96 26.46
N ASN A 38 27.00 19.96 26.39
CA ASN A 38 28.00 20.19 27.41
C ASN A 38 27.43 20.78 28.74
N HIS A 39 26.21 21.31 28.71
CA HIS A 39 25.48 21.67 29.93
C HIS A 39 25.17 20.43 30.79
N VAL A 40 24.98 19.26 30.13
CA VAL A 40 24.64 18.00 30.80
C VAL A 40 25.89 17.12 31.00
N LYS A 41 26.74 17.01 30.00
CA LYS A 41 27.94 16.18 30.02
C LYS A 41 29.01 16.74 29.08
N GLN A 42 30.26 16.87 29.54
CA GLN A 42 31.38 17.28 28.71
C GLN A 42 31.65 16.27 27.59
N VAL A 43 31.40 16.67 26.34
CA VAL A 43 31.56 15.84 25.15
C VAL A 43 32.37 16.59 24.09
N LYS A 44 33.32 15.92 23.45
CA LYS A 44 34.14 16.51 22.38
C LYS A 44 33.25 16.78 21.14
N GLU A 45 33.46 17.93 20.49
CA GLU A 45 32.71 18.36 19.30
C GLU A 45 32.63 17.30 18.19
N PRO A 46 33.67 16.54 17.81
CA PRO A 46 33.57 15.50 16.79
C PRO A 46 32.50 14.43 17.13
N SER A 47 32.36 14.11 18.42
CA SER A 47 31.35 13.13 18.86
C SER A 47 29.95 13.70 18.76
N ILE A 48 29.75 14.99 19.05
CA ILE A 48 28.45 15.67 18.90
C ILE A 48 28.07 15.72 17.41
N ARG A 49 29.02 16.12 16.56
CA ARG A 49 28.85 16.16 15.12
C ARG A 49 28.48 14.77 14.54
N ALA A 50 29.17 13.72 14.95
CA ALA A 50 28.88 12.36 14.54
C ALA A 50 27.44 11.95 14.91
N ARG A 51 26.97 12.31 16.13
CA ARG A 51 25.61 12.00 16.58
C ARG A 51 24.54 12.81 15.84
N ILE A 52 24.83 14.05 15.43
CA ILE A 52 23.94 14.82 14.55
C ILE A 52 23.82 14.12 13.18
N TYR A 53 24.91 13.68 12.58
CA TYR A 53 24.87 12.97 11.29
C TYR A 53 24.14 11.64 11.39
N GLU A 54 24.37 10.83 12.42
CA GLU A 54 23.57 9.63 12.68
C GLU A 54 22.08 9.96 12.88
N GLY A 55 21.77 11.11 13.48
CA GLY A 55 20.39 11.59 13.63
C GLY A 55 19.76 12.00 12.29
N ILE A 56 20.57 12.55 11.36
CA ILE A 56 20.11 12.82 9.99
C ILE A 56 19.78 11.52 9.27
N ASP A 57 20.65 10.51 9.36
CA ASP A 57 20.42 9.19 8.75
C ASP A 57 19.17 8.49 9.32
N LYS A 58 18.83 8.77 10.58
CA LYS A 58 17.61 8.27 11.25
C LYS A 58 16.38 9.16 11.05
N GLY A 59 16.48 10.23 10.27
CA GLY A 59 15.37 11.15 10.05
C GLY A 59 15.01 12.05 11.24
N LEU A 60 15.85 12.15 12.28
CA LEU A 60 15.62 13.02 13.46
C LEU A 60 16.00 14.48 13.20
N PHE A 61 16.97 14.70 12.33
CA PHE A 61 17.46 16.03 11.97
C PHE A 61 17.55 16.19 10.47
N LYS A 62 17.47 17.43 9.99
CA LYS A 62 17.73 17.81 8.60
C LYS A 62 18.77 18.92 8.58
N ARG A 63 19.73 18.82 7.67
CA ARG A 63 20.70 19.89 7.44
C ARG A 63 20.10 20.96 6.55
N VAL A 64 20.02 22.21 7.04
CA VAL A 64 19.46 23.36 6.32
C VAL A 64 20.54 24.15 5.61
N ALA A 65 21.72 24.28 6.27
CA ALA A 65 22.91 24.93 5.73
C ALA A 65 24.19 24.32 6.32
N LYS A 66 25.36 24.79 5.91
CA LYS A 66 26.64 24.32 6.48
C LYS A 66 26.69 24.63 7.99
N GLY A 67 26.65 23.57 8.81
CA GLY A 67 26.69 23.69 10.28
C GLY A 67 25.37 24.13 10.93
N VAL A 68 24.27 24.17 10.16
CA VAL A 68 22.92 24.54 10.64
C VAL A 68 21.98 23.38 10.40
N TYR A 69 21.24 23.00 11.41
CA TYR A 69 20.34 21.86 11.42
C TYR A 69 18.96 22.26 11.93
N THR A 70 17.94 21.53 11.55
CA THR A 70 16.61 21.61 12.19
C THR A 70 16.24 20.24 12.71
N VAL A 71 15.48 20.21 13.79
CA VAL A 71 14.81 18.99 14.21
C VAL A 71 13.78 18.69 13.14
N THR A 72 13.83 17.49 12.60
CA THR A 72 12.71 17.03 11.80
C THR A 72 11.56 16.90 12.78
N LYS A 73 10.66 17.90 12.79
CA LYS A 73 9.37 17.68 13.42
C LYS A 73 8.86 16.40 12.76
N GLN A 74 8.77 15.32 13.51
CA GLN A 74 7.82 14.29 13.15
C GLN A 74 6.52 15.06 13.11
N GLU A 75 6.10 15.47 11.93
CA GLU A 75 4.70 15.74 11.69
C GLU A 75 4.05 14.52 12.29
N ALA A 76 3.23 14.72 13.31
CA ALA A 76 2.52 13.65 14.04
C ALA A 76 2.03 12.74 12.96
N GLY A 77 2.68 11.54 12.82
CA GLY A 77 2.84 10.89 11.55
C GLY A 77 1.46 10.78 10.94
N GLU A 78 1.25 11.35 9.73
CA GLU A 78 -0.07 11.42 9.13
C GLU A 78 -0.70 10.07 9.36
N GLU A 79 -1.71 10.04 10.22
CA GLU A 79 -2.30 8.79 10.71
C GLU A 79 -2.79 8.03 9.48
N ILE A 80 -2.30 6.80 9.31
CA ILE A 80 -2.71 5.98 8.16
C ILE A 80 -4.22 5.79 8.25
N THR A 81 -4.90 6.22 7.21
CA THR A 81 -6.35 6.29 7.16
C THR A 81 -6.92 5.12 6.34
N CYS A 82 -7.90 4.43 6.90
CA CYS A 82 -8.76 3.51 6.15
C CYS A 82 -10.18 4.13 6.09
N MET A 83 -10.55 4.64 4.93
CA MET A 83 -11.88 5.20 4.69
C MET A 83 -12.83 4.07 4.25
N LEU A 84 -13.94 3.93 4.95
CA LEU A 84 -14.96 2.93 4.66
C LEU A 84 -16.19 3.63 4.07
N VAL A 85 -16.64 3.17 2.92
CA VAL A 85 -17.76 3.76 2.18
C VAL A 85 -18.82 2.67 1.94
N GLN A 86 -20.00 2.83 2.50
CA GLN A 86 -21.15 1.99 2.15
C GLN A 86 -21.79 2.54 0.87
N GLY A 87 -21.71 1.80 -0.23
CA GLY A 87 -22.22 2.27 -1.51
C GLY A 87 -21.84 1.40 -2.71
N ASN A 88 -22.27 1.84 -3.87
CA ASN A 88 -21.97 1.17 -5.12
C ASN A 88 -20.53 1.47 -5.57
N GLY A 89 -19.64 0.48 -5.58
CA GLY A 89 -18.24 0.63 -6.00
C GLY A 89 -18.03 1.03 -7.46
N ARG A 90 -19.08 1.01 -8.29
CA ARG A 90 -19.04 1.54 -9.65
C ARG A 90 -19.19 3.07 -9.70
N ASP A 91 -19.74 3.68 -8.65
CA ASP A 91 -19.88 5.13 -8.53
C ASP A 91 -18.64 5.72 -7.83
N LEU A 92 -17.72 6.26 -8.61
CA LEU A 92 -16.52 6.94 -8.13
C LEU A 92 -16.63 8.48 -8.22
N SER A 93 -17.84 9.02 -8.43
CA SER A 93 -18.07 10.46 -8.65
C SER A 93 -17.60 11.35 -7.47
N PHE A 94 -17.56 10.80 -6.26
CA PHE A 94 -17.06 11.50 -5.07
C PHE A 94 -15.53 11.61 -5.01
N LEU A 95 -14.79 10.85 -5.84
CA LEU A 95 -13.33 10.92 -5.93
C LEU A 95 -12.91 11.93 -6.99
N LYS A 96 -11.88 12.71 -6.67
CA LYS A 96 -11.29 13.68 -7.59
C LYS A 96 -10.46 12.97 -8.67
N ASP A 97 -10.33 13.60 -9.82
CA ASP A 97 -9.43 13.15 -10.88
C ASP A 97 -8.00 13.06 -10.35
N ASN A 98 -7.30 12.00 -10.74
CA ASN A 98 -5.90 11.76 -10.37
C ASN A 98 -5.65 11.84 -8.85
N SER A 99 -6.54 11.28 -8.04
CA SER A 99 -6.42 11.27 -6.58
C SER A 99 -5.94 9.95 -5.99
N ILE A 100 -6.04 8.85 -6.73
CA ILE A 100 -5.76 7.49 -6.27
C ILE A 100 -4.41 7.01 -6.80
N ASP A 101 -3.59 6.43 -5.93
CA ASP A 101 -2.26 5.93 -6.27
C ASP A 101 -2.29 4.48 -6.77
N ALA A 102 -3.22 3.66 -6.31
CA ALA A 102 -3.47 2.34 -6.88
C ALA A 102 -4.93 1.95 -6.73
N ILE A 103 -5.46 1.25 -7.71
CA ILE A 103 -6.73 0.53 -7.60
C ILE A 103 -6.39 -0.95 -7.56
N ILE A 104 -6.81 -1.65 -6.51
CA ILE A 104 -6.63 -3.10 -6.36
C ILE A 104 -8.01 -3.66 -6.02
N THR A 105 -8.61 -4.41 -6.93
CA THR A 105 -10.01 -4.76 -6.80
C THR A 105 -10.34 -6.13 -7.41
N ASP A 106 -11.40 -6.73 -6.90
CA ASP A 106 -11.96 -8.03 -7.33
C ASP A 106 -13.47 -7.91 -7.45
N HIS A 107 -13.97 -7.69 -8.67
CA HIS A 107 -15.41 -7.54 -8.85
C HIS A 107 -16.15 -8.88 -8.85
N ALA A 108 -17.41 -8.83 -8.47
CA ALA A 108 -18.31 -9.99 -8.50
C ALA A 108 -18.71 -10.31 -9.96
N TYR A 109 -17.95 -11.19 -10.63
CA TYR A 109 -18.23 -11.49 -12.04
C TYR A 109 -19.48 -12.34 -12.23
N ASP A 110 -20.33 -11.93 -13.15
CA ASP A 110 -21.39 -12.80 -13.71
C ASP A 110 -20.77 -13.72 -14.77
N LEU A 111 -20.48 -14.95 -14.38
CA LEU A 111 -20.04 -16.01 -15.28
C LEU A 111 -21.14 -17.07 -15.35
N LYS A 112 -21.41 -17.61 -16.56
CA LYS A 112 -22.46 -18.61 -16.85
C LYS A 112 -22.55 -19.80 -15.87
N ASN A 113 -21.53 -20.05 -15.08
CA ASN A 113 -21.42 -21.12 -14.10
C ASN A 113 -21.28 -20.64 -12.64
N SER A 114 -21.29 -19.36 -12.36
CA SER A 114 -21.24 -18.85 -10.99
C SER A 114 -22.49 -19.21 -10.20
N LEU A 115 -23.61 -19.35 -10.89
CA LEU A 115 -24.94 -19.75 -10.36
C LEU A 115 -25.21 -21.27 -10.36
N LYS A 116 -24.35 -22.11 -10.96
CA LYS A 116 -24.57 -23.56 -11.12
C LYS A 116 -23.73 -24.43 -10.20
N GLY A 117 -23.35 -23.99 -9.04
CA GLY A 117 -22.64 -24.80 -8.04
C GLY A 117 -23.63 -25.37 -7.03
N GLY A 118 -24.07 -26.63 -7.19
CA GLY A 118 -25.01 -27.30 -6.31
C GLY A 118 -24.75 -27.11 -4.83
N ASN A 119 -25.79 -26.95 -4.02
CA ASN A 119 -25.88 -26.85 -2.55
C ASN A 119 -24.85 -25.94 -1.85
N ARG A 120 -24.29 -24.95 -2.53
CA ARG A 120 -23.53 -23.87 -1.92
C ARG A 120 -24.38 -22.62 -2.03
N ASP A 121 -24.91 -22.17 -0.91
CA ASP A 121 -25.37 -20.80 -0.77
C ASP A 121 -24.18 -19.87 -1.04
N PHE A 122 -23.96 -19.56 -2.32
CA PHE A 122 -23.19 -18.36 -2.65
C PHE A 122 -24.06 -17.21 -2.16
N ALA A 123 -23.51 -16.38 -1.28
CA ALA A 123 -24.19 -15.16 -0.87
C ALA A 123 -24.74 -14.46 -2.11
N SER A 124 -25.99 -14.07 -2.06
CA SER A 124 -26.72 -13.44 -3.17
C SER A 124 -26.28 -11.98 -3.30
N TYR A 125 -25.01 -11.74 -3.69
CA TYR A 125 -24.65 -10.41 -4.14
C TYR A 125 -24.83 -10.33 -5.66
N ASP A 126 -25.26 -9.17 -6.13
CA ASP A 126 -25.52 -8.92 -7.53
C ASP A 126 -24.22 -9.01 -8.34
N CYS A 127 -24.05 -10.12 -9.05
CA CYS A 127 -22.97 -10.26 -10.02
C CYS A 127 -23.24 -9.38 -11.24
N PHE A 128 -22.21 -8.75 -11.79
CA PHE A 128 -22.31 -7.90 -12.97
C PHE A 128 -21.12 -8.10 -13.91
N GLN A 129 -21.29 -7.61 -15.14
CA GLN A 129 -20.16 -7.43 -16.06
C GLN A 129 -19.83 -5.95 -16.17
N TYR A 130 -18.54 -5.63 -16.20
CA TYR A 130 -18.09 -4.27 -16.45
C TYR A 130 -18.59 -3.74 -17.79
N VAL A 131 -18.82 -2.43 -17.84
CA VAL A 131 -19.05 -1.65 -19.05
C VAL A 131 -17.90 -0.64 -19.23
N GLN A 132 -17.85 0.06 -20.37
CA GLN A 132 -16.74 0.97 -20.68
C GLN A 132 -16.60 2.06 -19.59
N GLU A 133 -17.71 2.59 -19.12
CA GLU A 133 -17.76 3.65 -18.11
C GLU A 133 -17.08 3.27 -16.81
N ASP A 134 -17.08 1.98 -16.42
CA ASP A 134 -16.37 1.51 -15.22
C ASP A 134 -14.85 1.72 -15.36
N PHE A 135 -14.30 1.50 -16.55
CA PHE A 135 -12.88 1.71 -16.83
C PHE A 135 -12.54 3.17 -17.05
N ASP A 136 -13.43 3.95 -17.60
CA ASP A 136 -13.27 5.41 -17.78
C ASP A 136 -13.18 6.09 -16.40
N GLU A 137 -14.02 5.70 -15.44
CA GLU A 137 -13.97 6.18 -14.06
C GLU A 137 -12.70 5.74 -13.33
N LYS A 138 -12.29 4.47 -13.45
CA LYS A 138 -11.00 3.98 -12.93
C LYS A 138 -9.83 4.79 -13.50
N TYR A 139 -9.84 5.02 -14.81
CA TYR A 139 -8.82 5.86 -15.46
C TYR A 139 -8.86 7.29 -14.93
N ARG A 140 -10.04 7.88 -14.78
CA ARG A 140 -10.20 9.25 -14.29
C ARG A 140 -9.54 9.44 -12.92
N VAL A 141 -9.88 8.59 -11.95
CA VAL A 141 -9.42 8.74 -10.56
C VAL A 141 -7.97 8.33 -10.34
N LEU A 142 -7.42 7.43 -11.16
CA LEU A 142 -6.05 6.92 -11.04
C LEU A 142 -5.04 8.02 -11.44
N LYS A 143 -3.97 8.18 -10.68
CA LYS A 143 -2.85 9.09 -11.01
C LYS A 143 -2.04 8.58 -12.19
N LYS A 144 -1.44 9.50 -12.96
CA LYS A 144 -0.56 9.14 -14.08
C LYS A 144 0.68 8.36 -13.61
N GLY A 145 1.00 7.29 -14.31
CA GLY A 145 2.10 6.37 -13.97
C GLY A 145 1.74 5.31 -12.95
N HIS A 146 0.54 5.34 -12.38
CA HIS A 146 0.09 4.44 -11.32
C HIS A 146 -0.74 3.28 -11.88
N PHE A 147 -1.06 2.30 -11.01
CA PHE A 147 -1.55 1.00 -11.42
C PHE A 147 -3.01 0.74 -11.06
N LEU A 148 -3.73 0.15 -12.02
CA LEU A 148 -4.95 -0.61 -11.79
C LEU A 148 -4.58 -2.09 -11.74
N VAL A 149 -5.00 -2.79 -10.69
CA VAL A 149 -4.81 -4.23 -10.47
C VAL A 149 -6.19 -4.87 -10.36
N GLU A 150 -6.51 -5.75 -11.30
CA GLU A 150 -7.76 -6.51 -11.35
C GLU A 150 -7.50 -7.98 -11.07
N PHE A 151 -8.17 -8.54 -10.07
CA PHE A 151 -8.25 -9.98 -9.91
C PHE A 151 -9.21 -10.55 -10.95
N LEU A 152 -8.81 -11.62 -11.60
CA LEU A 152 -9.56 -12.26 -12.67
C LEU A 152 -9.58 -13.78 -12.45
N PRO A 153 -10.66 -14.47 -12.83
CA PRO A 153 -10.66 -15.92 -12.83
C PRO A 153 -9.65 -16.46 -13.85
N GLU A 154 -9.21 -17.70 -13.65
CA GLU A 154 -8.41 -18.40 -14.65
C GLU A 154 -9.17 -18.47 -15.97
N GLU A 155 -8.50 -18.07 -17.07
CA GLU A 155 -9.10 -18.04 -18.41
C GLU A 155 -9.45 -19.44 -18.90
N ASN A 156 -10.66 -19.60 -19.42
CA ASN A 156 -11.19 -20.85 -20.00
C ASN A 156 -12.21 -20.57 -21.11
N GLY A 157 -12.76 -21.61 -21.72
CA GLY A 157 -13.68 -21.48 -22.86
C GLY A 157 -14.99 -20.74 -22.56
N ASP A 158 -15.38 -20.64 -21.28
CA ASP A 158 -16.64 -19.98 -20.90
C ASP A 158 -16.47 -18.48 -20.59
N ASN A 159 -15.24 -18.04 -20.26
CA ASN A 159 -14.99 -16.68 -19.79
C ASN A 159 -13.98 -15.88 -20.62
N PHE A 160 -13.30 -16.49 -21.62
CA PHE A 160 -12.23 -15.83 -22.36
C PHE A 160 -12.71 -14.57 -23.10
N GLU A 161 -13.93 -14.57 -23.62
CA GLU A 161 -14.49 -13.40 -24.31
C GLU A 161 -14.68 -12.23 -23.33
N TYR A 162 -15.20 -12.49 -22.13
CA TYR A 162 -15.36 -11.45 -21.12
C TYR A 162 -14.01 -10.93 -20.63
N LEU A 163 -13.04 -11.82 -20.39
CA LEU A 163 -11.68 -11.40 -20.00
C LEU A 163 -10.97 -10.60 -21.12
N TYR A 164 -11.28 -10.91 -22.37
CA TYR A 164 -10.84 -10.09 -23.50
C TYR A 164 -11.49 -8.71 -23.50
N GLN A 165 -12.81 -8.63 -23.24
CA GLN A 165 -13.53 -7.36 -23.16
C GLN A 165 -12.98 -6.47 -22.02
N ILE A 166 -12.66 -7.02 -20.84
CA ILE A 166 -12.01 -6.29 -19.76
C ILE A 166 -10.71 -5.61 -20.24
N LYS A 167 -9.84 -6.37 -20.89
CA LYS A 167 -8.57 -5.85 -21.43
C LYS A 167 -8.80 -4.79 -22.51
N LYS A 168 -9.83 -4.98 -23.33
CA LYS A 168 -10.21 -4.04 -24.39
C LYS A 168 -10.74 -2.73 -23.79
N MET A 169 -11.69 -2.78 -22.86
CA MET A 169 -12.23 -1.60 -22.16
C MET A 169 -11.13 -0.82 -21.44
N ALA A 170 -10.22 -1.51 -20.73
CA ALA A 170 -9.08 -0.88 -20.11
C ALA A 170 -8.23 -0.10 -21.12
N LYS A 171 -7.95 -0.68 -22.29
CA LYS A 171 -7.20 -0.02 -23.35
C LYS A 171 -7.95 1.17 -23.95
N GLU A 172 -9.25 1.04 -24.18
CA GLU A 172 -10.10 2.08 -24.75
C GLU A 172 -10.25 3.29 -23.83
N SER A 173 -10.22 3.09 -22.49
CA SER A 173 -10.15 4.20 -21.53
C SER A 173 -8.77 4.87 -21.44
N GLY A 174 -7.73 4.33 -22.11
CA GLY A 174 -6.38 4.87 -22.11
C GLY A 174 -5.40 4.19 -21.14
N LEU A 175 -5.80 3.10 -20.49
CA LEU A 175 -4.90 2.30 -19.68
C LEU A 175 -3.97 1.45 -20.56
N GLU A 176 -2.69 1.36 -20.18
CA GLU A 176 -1.71 0.52 -20.83
C GLU A 176 -1.64 -0.85 -20.11
N TYR A 177 -1.73 -1.94 -20.87
CA TYR A 177 -1.53 -3.27 -20.31
C TYR A 177 -0.07 -3.44 -19.87
N TYR A 178 0.15 -3.74 -18.61
CA TYR A 178 1.49 -3.90 -18.05
C TYR A 178 1.90 -5.37 -17.96
N ALA A 179 1.13 -6.19 -17.24
CA ALA A 179 1.42 -7.59 -17.02
C ALA A 179 0.19 -8.39 -16.57
N LYS A 180 0.30 -9.72 -16.67
CA LYS A 180 -0.57 -10.67 -15.98
C LYS A 180 0.30 -11.60 -15.15
N VAL A 181 -0.04 -11.79 -13.88
CA VAL A 181 0.64 -12.67 -12.94
C VAL A 181 -0.38 -13.63 -12.36
N SER A 182 -0.03 -14.91 -12.27
CA SER A 182 -0.91 -15.88 -11.63
C SER A 182 -0.72 -15.87 -10.10
N TRP A 183 -1.79 -15.88 -9.36
CA TRP A 183 -1.78 -16.23 -7.95
C TRP A 183 -2.02 -17.72 -7.80
N LYS A 184 -1.00 -18.46 -7.35
CA LYS A 184 -1.08 -19.88 -7.01
C LYS A 184 -1.53 -20.03 -5.57
N LYS A 185 -2.62 -20.75 -5.36
CA LYS A 185 -3.24 -20.99 -4.05
C LYS A 185 -2.55 -22.12 -3.27
N GLY A 186 -1.22 -22.04 -3.15
CA GLY A 186 -0.40 -23.02 -2.45
C GLY A 186 -0.63 -24.45 -2.91
N SER A 187 -0.80 -25.37 -1.96
CA SER A 187 -1.04 -26.80 -2.22
C SER A 187 -2.50 -27.13 -2.56
N PHE A 188 -3.43 -26.15 -2.46
CA PHE A 188 -4.84 -26.40 -2.75
C PHE A 188 -5.06 -26.75 -4.21
N ILE A 189 -5.63 -27.94 -4.46
CA ILE A 189 -6.00 -28.40 -5.79
C ILE A 189 -7.52 -28.58 -5.84
N ALA A 190 -8.22 -27.73 -6.59
CA ALA A 190 -9.60 -27.99 -6.94
C ALA A 190 -9.62 -28.94 -8.14
N ASN A 191 -9.91 -30.21 -7.90
CA ASN A 191 -9.98 -31.22 -8.94
C ASN A 191 -11.42 -31.37 -9.45
N THR A 192 -11.79 -30.57 -10.43
CA THR A 192 -13.09 -30.66 -11.11
C THR A 192 -12.84 -30.84 -12.62
N GLY A 193 -12.46 -32.04 -13.04
CA GLY A 193 -12.24 -32.34 -14.44
C GLY A 193 -10.77 -32.64 -14.79
N ARG A 194 -10.40 -32.45 -16.08
CA ARG A 194 -9.10 -32.84 -16.62
C ARG A 194 -7.95 -31.89 -16.31
N LYS A 195 -8.23 -30.66 -15.81
CA LYS A 195 -7.26 -29.63 -15.48
C LYS A 195 -7.38 -29.25 -14.01
N SER A 196 -6.24 -29.21 -13.32
CA SER A 196 -6.18 -28.67 -11.95
C SER A 196 -6.49 -27.16 -11.97
N LYS A 197 -7.25 -26.69 -10.99
CA LYS A 197 -7.64 -25.29 -10.82
C LYS A 197 -7.18 -24.80 -9.46
N ASN A 198 -5.93 -24.36 -9.38
CA ASN A 198 -5.37 -23.80 -8.16
C ASN A 198 -4.80 -22.39 -8.33
N THR A 199 -5.14 -21.75 -9.45
CA THR A 199 -4.69 -20.39 -9.75
C THR A 199 -5.86 -19.43 -9.95
N GLU A 200 -5.62 -18.16 -9.68
CA GLU A 200 -6.37 -17.02 -10.19
C GLU A 200 -5.38 -16.09 -10.90
N GLU A 201 -5.89 -15.28 -11.80
CA GLU A 201 -5.06 -14.34 -12.56
C GLU A 201 -5.16 -12.94 -11.97
N ILE A 202 -4.08 -12.19 -12.03
CA ILE A 202 -4.00 -10.80 -11.60
C ILE A 202 -3.50 -9.98 -12.77
N ALA A 203 -4.36 -9.12 -13.32
CA ALA A 203 -4.01 -8.24 -14.42
C ALA A 203 -3.57 -6.87 -13.90
N PHE A 204 -2.44 -6.39 -14.40
CA PHE A 204 -1.88 -5.08 -14.09
C PHE A 204 -1.98 -4.18 -15.32
N PHE A 205 -2.55 -3.00 -15.11
CA PHE A 205 -2.60 -1.93 -16.10
C PHE A 205 -2.01 -0.66 -15.47
N SER A 206 -1.51 0.26 -16.30
CA SER A 206 -1.01 1.54 -15.83
C SER A 206 -1.64 2.71 -16.57
N LYS A 207 -1.80 3.85 -15.91
CA LYS A 207 -2.22 5.09 -16.56
C LYS A 207 -1.02 5.76 -17.22
N GLY A 208 -0.81 5.45 -18.51
CA GLY A 208 0.38 5.82 -19.24
C GLY A 208 1.62 5.06 -18.76
N ARG A 209 2.81 5.53 -19.09
CA ARG A 209 4.06 4.84 -18.74
C ARG A 209 4.14 4.59 -17.22
N ALA A 210 4.21 3.31 -16.84
CA ALA A 210 4.32 2.89 -15.46
C ALA A 210 5.54 3.51 -14.76
N ARG A 211 5.34 3.99 -13.54
CA ARG A 211 6.43 4.49 -12.70
C ARG A 211 7.37 3.36 -12.29
N ASN A 212 8.63 3.70 -12.07
CA ASN A 212 9.60 2.72 -11.61
C ASN A 212 9.65 2.72 -10.08
N MET A 213 9.33 1.56 -9.49
CA MET A 213 9.29 1.36 -8.04
C MET A 213 10.60 0.78 -7.48
N ARG A 214 11.56 0.42 -8.34
CA ARG A 214 12.83 -0.15 -7.90
C ARG A 214 13.72 0.90 -7.24
N PRO A 215 14.28 0.65 -6.05
CA PRO A 215 15.10 1.62 -5.33
C PRO A 215 16.42 1.96 -6.04
N ASP A 216 16.92 1.05 -6.88
CA ASP A 216 18.18 1.17 -7.63
C ASP A 216 18.00 1.65 -9.08
N ALA A 217 16.81 2.13 -9.43
CA ALA A 217 16.48 2.53 -10.78
C ALA A 217 17.21 3.78 -11.27
N LYS A 218 17.71 4.60 -10.37
CA LYS A 218 18.51 5.80 -10.69
C LYS A 218 19.98 5.49 -10.42
N LYS A 219 20.74 5.19 -11.48
CA LYS A 219 22.20 5.34 -11.42
C LYS A 219 22.47 6.82 -11.29
N ASP A 220 22.97 7.26 -10.15
CA ASP A 220 23.55 8.58 -10.07
C ASP A 220 24.89 8.54 -10.83
N LYS A 221 24.91 9.13 -12.02
CA LYS A 221 26.12 9.25 -12.84
C LYS A 221 27.09 10.28 -12.28
N ALA A 222 26.65 11.08 -11.29
CA ALA A 222 27.45 12.16 -10.71
C ALA A 222 28.33 11.69 -9.54
N ASP A 223 28.09 10.52 -8.96
CA ASP A 223 28.90 9.97 -7.88
C ASP A 223 29.35 8.52 -8.20
N PRO A 224 30.54 8.34 -8.78
CA PRO A 224 31.06 7.02 -9.10
C PRO A 224 31.47 6.20 -7.85
N GLU A 225 31.56 6.81 -6.66
CA GLU A 225 31.91 6.11 -5.41
C GLU A 225 30.72 5.52 -4.70
N VAL A 226 29.48 5.89 -5.08
CA VAL A 226 28.30 5.23 -4.59
C VAL A 226 28.21 3.83 -5.21
N SER A 227 28.53 2.83 -4.42
CA SER A 227 28.40 1.43 -4.83
C SER A 227 26.92 1.12 -5.13
N HIS A 228 26.61 0.93 -6.40
CA HIS A 228 25.28 0.61 -6.87
C HIS A 228 24.99 -0.85 -6.58
N PHE A 229 24.43 -1.13 -5.42
CA PHE A 229 23.83 -2.44 -5.17
C PHE A 229 22.59 -2.59 -6.03
N MET A 230 22.64 -3.50 -6.98
CA MET A 230 21.42 -3.96 -7.64
C MET A 230 20.50 -4.54 -6.55
N SER A 231 19.28 -4.00 -6.41
CA SER A 231 18.30 -4.46 -5.41
C SER A 231 17.81 -5.90 -5.66
N GLY A 232 18.41 -6.60 -6.61
CA GLY A 232 17.99 -7.93 -7.02
C GLY A 232 16.56 -7.89 -7.59
N THR A 233 15.65 -8.64 -6.95
CA THR A 233 14.22 -8.71 -7.35
C THR A 233 13.33 -7.76 -6.51
N LYS A 234 13.91 -6.94 -5.63
CA LYS A 234 13.12 -6.04 -4.78
C LYS A 234 12.26 -5.11 -5.64
N ARG A 235 10.95 -5.11 -5.37
CA ARG A 235 9.93 -4.36 -6.12
C ARG A 235 9.89 -4.66 -7.63
N MET A 236 10.34 -5.84 -8.02
CA MET A 236 10.04 -6.42 -9.34
C MET A 236 8.79 -7.27 -9.22
N LEU A 237 7.88 -7.13 -10.18
CA LEU A 237 6.70 -7.98 -10.24
C LEU A 237 7.14 -9.44 -10.42
N PRO A 238 6.71 -10.37 -9.56
CA PRO A 238 7.07 -11.77 -9.68
C PRO A 238 6.37 -12.42 -10.89
N THR A 239 6.81 -13.59 -11.29
CA THR A 239 6.12 -14.38 -12.31
C THR A 239 4.89 -15.12 -11.75
N VAL A 240 4.86 -15.34 -10.45
CA VAL A 240 3.76 -15.99 -9.72
C VAL A 240 3.76 -15.50 -8.27
N PHE A 241 2.59 -15.23 -7.72
CA PHE A 241 2.39 -15.10 -6.28
C PHE A 241 2.03 -16.48 -5.72
N ASP A 242 2.85 -17.05 -4.85
CA ASP A 242 2.59 -18.34 -4.18
C ASP A 242 2.20 -18.06 -2.72
N VAL A 243 0.91 -17.83 -2.49
CA VAL A 243 0.36 -17.47 -1.19
C VAL A 243 -0.84 -18.36 -0.89
N GLU A 244 -0.82 -19.02 0.27
CA GLU A 244 -1.94 -19.86 0.70
C GLU A 244 -3.22 -19.01 0.87
N PRO A 245 -4.38 -19.52 0.43
CA PRO A 245 -5.64 -18.84 0.67
C PRO A 245 -5.97 -18.84 2.16
N THR A 246 -6.65 -17.80 2.63
CA THR A 246 -7.15 -17.71 4.01
C THR A 246 -7.90 -18.99 4.38
N GLY A 247 -7.59 -19.58 5.53
CA GLY A 247 -8.22 -20.81 6.02
C GLY A 247 -9.74 -20.67 6.15
N LYS A 248 -10.50 -21.73 5.86
CA LYS A 248 -11.99 -21.66 5.85
C LYS A 248 -12.58 -21.16 7.17
N SER A 249 -11.98 -21.50 8.30
CA SER A 249 -12.42 -21.06 9.64
C SER A 249 -12.09 -19.60 9.95
N GLN A 250 -11.20 -18.99 9.18
CA GLN A 250 -10.73 -17.62 9.38
C GLN A 250 -11.33 -16.62 8.37
N ARG A 251 -11.96 -17.14 7.32
CA ARG A 251 -12.56 -16.31 6.28
C ARG A 251 -13.79 -15.58 6.79
N ARG A 252 -13.83 -14.29 6.53
CA ARG A 252 -15.01 -13.44 6.75
C ARG A 252 -15.91 -13.34 5.50
N HIS A 253 -15.35 -13.66 4.33
CA HIS A 253 -16.03 -13.68 3.04
C HIS A 253 -15.55 -14.88 2.21
N GLN A 254 -16.44 -15.48 1.38
CA GLN A 254 -16.08 -16.67 0.60
C GLN A 254 -14.98 -16.43 -0.44
N ALA A 255 -14.97 -15.26 -1.06
CA ALA A 255 -13.99 -14.83 -2.06
C ALA A 255 -12.84 -14.00 -1.49
N GLU A 256 -12.62 -14.03 -0.17
CA GLU A 256 -11.60 -13.24 0.50
C GLU A 256 -10.21 -13.49 -0.06
N LYS A 257 -9.52 -12.41 -0.45
CA LYS A 257 -8.11 -12.45 -0.83
C LYS A 257 -7.23 -12.41 0.42
N PRO A 258 -6.16 -13.23 0.50
CA PRO A 258 -5.25 -13.20 1.63
C PRO A 258 -4.60 -11.83 1.84
N VAL A 259 -4.54 -11.37 3.07
CA VAL A 259 -3.88 -10.10 3.45
C VAL A 259 -2.43 -10.07 2.97
N GLU A 260 -1.72 -11.19 3.10
CA GLU A 260 -0.33 -11.32 2.66
C GLU A 260 -0.17 -11.13 1.14
N LEU A 261 -1.08 -11.68 0.33
CA LEU A 261 -1.08 -11.47 -1.12
C LEU A 261 -1.27 -9.98 -1.46
N LEU A 262 -2.21 -9.33 -0.79
CA LEU A 262 -2.51 -7.91 -1.01
C LEU A 262 -1.34 -7.01 -0.60
N LYS A 263 -0.63 -7.33 0.49
CA LYS A 263 0.61 -6.64 0.89
C LYS A 263 1.69 -6.74 -0.18
N GLN A 264 1.95 -7.95 -0.69
CA GLN A 264 2.94 -8.17 -1.74
C GLN A 264 2.60 -7.39 -3.01
N ILE A 265 1.31 -7.34 -3.41
CA ILE A 265 0.87 -6.54 -4.55
C ILE A 265 1.10 -5.04 -4.28
N MET A 266 0.71 -4.56 -3.09
CA MET A 266 0.88 -3.15 -2.72
C MET A 266 2.34 -2.72 -2.70
N GLU A 267 3.28 -3.56 -2.26
CA GLU A 267 4.71 -3.24 -2.31
C GLU A 267 5.20 -2.96 -3.73
N PHE A 268 4.62 -3.62 -4.73
CA PHE A 268 4.97 -3.39 -6.13
C PHE A 268 4.33 -2.12 -6.70
N VAL A 269 3.10 -1.78 -6.32
CA VAL A 269 2.31 -0.72 -6.98
C VAL A 269 2.26 0.59 -6.20
N THR A 270 2.63 0.60 -4.90
CA THR A 270 2.52 1.78 -4.02
C THR A 270 3.74 2.00 -3.12
N GLU A 271 3.93 3.26 -2.72
CA GLU A 271 4.79 3.66 -1.61
C GLU A 271 3.97 3.78 -0.31
N GLU A 272 4.65 3.92 0.83
CA GLU A 272 4.00 4.23 2.11
C GLU A 272 3.20 5.55 2.01
N LYS A 273 2.08 5.63 2.74
CA LYS A 273 1.14 6.75 2.78
C LYS A 273 0.36 7.02 1.47
N GLU A 274 0.62 6.28 0.40
CA GLU A 274 -0.18 6.38 -0.81
C GLU A 274 -1.59 5.80 -0.64
N TRP A 275 -2.53 6.26 -1.45
CA TRP A 275 -3.93 5.88 -1.40
C TRP A 275 -4.24 4.69 -2.31
N VAL A 276 -4.78 3.64 -1.72
CA VAL A 276 -5.25 2.44 -2.43
C VAL A 276 -6.77 2.39 -2.39
N LEU A 277 -7.40 2.15 -3.54
CA LEU A 277 -8.84 1.99 -3.68
C LEU A 277 -9.20 0.52 -3.89
N ASP A 278 -10.15 0.01 -3.09
CA ASP A 278 -10.90 -1.21 -3.36
C ASP A 278 -12.37 -0.88 -3.56
N GLN A 279 -12.85 -1.14 -4.77
CA GLN A 279 -14.23 -0.81 -5.16
C GLN A 279 -15.26 -1.83 -4.67
N PHE A 280 -14.82 -3.07 -4.36
CA PHE A 280 -15.68 -4.19 -3.98
C PHE A 280 -15.06 -4.91 -2.79
N ALA A 281 -15.04 -4.24 -1.64
CA ALA A 281 -14.18 -4.58 -0.51
C ALA A 281 -14.56 -5.88 0.21
N GLY A 282 -15.81 -6.31 0.13
CA GLY A 282 -16.30 -7.54 0.75
C GLY A 282 -15.89 -7.69 2.21
N SER A 283 -14.83 -8.47 2.45
CA SER A 283 -14.27 -8.70 3.79
C SER A 283 -13.33 -7.61 4.31
N PHE A 284 -13.05 -6.56 3.54
CA PHE A 284 -12.09 -5.48 3.84
C PHE A 284 -10.65 -5.96 4.08
N SER A 285 -10.26 -7.05 3.47
CA SER A 285 -8.89 -7.57 3.56
C SER A 285 -7.86 -6.61 2.98
N LEU A 286 -8.21 -5.82 1.95
CA LEU A 286 -7.34 -4.77 1.42
C LEU A 286 -7.13 -3.64 2.44
N GLY A 287 -8.18 -3.22 3.15
CA GLY A 287 -8.08 -2.21 4.21
C GLY A 287 -7.13 -2.65 5.33
N GLU A 288 -7.23 -3.91 5.79
CA GLU A 288 -6.27 -4.50 6.75
C GLU A 288 -4.85 -4.50 6.19
N ALA A 289 -4.66 -5.00 4.97
CA ALA A 289 -3.36 -5.05 4.32
C ALA A 289 -2.73 -3.64 4.17
N ALA A 290 -3.54 -2.64 3.83
CA ALA A 290 -3.10 -1.25 3.70
C ALA A 290 -2.66 -0.66 5.03
N LEU A 291 -3.47 -0.80 6.08
CA LEU A 291 -3.11 -0.35 7.44
C LEU A 291 -1.79 -0.98 7.90
N GLU A 292 -1.68 -2.32 7.85
CA GLU A 292 -0.50 -3.04 8.31
C GLU A 292 0.78 -2.76 7.48
N SER A 293 0.62 -2.25 6.26
CA SER A 293 1.74 -1.88 5.37
C SER A 293 1.96 -0.36 5.26
N GLY A 294 1.28 0.45 6.08
CA GLY A 294 1.46 1.90 6.11
C GLY A 294 0.93 2.64 4.88
N ARG A 295 -0.15 2.15 4.28
CA ARG A 295 -0.85 2.79 3.16
C ARG A 295 -2.22 3.29 3.58
N ASN A 296 -2.66 4.40 2.98
CA ASN A 296 -4.04 4.84 3.10
C ASN A 296 -4.94 4.01 2.18
N SER A 297 -6.18 3.80 2.58
CA SER A 297 -7.12 3.05 1.76
C SER A 297 -8.52 3.64 1.73
N ILE A 298 -9.22 3.42 0.63
CA ILE A 298 -10.65 3.63 0.48
C ILE A 298 -11.25 2.28 0.09
N CYS A 299 -12.16 1.78 0.90
CA CYS A 299 -12.82 0.50 0.70
C CYS A 299 -14.33 0.74 0.56
N ILE A 300 -14.90 0.32 -0.57
CA ILE A 300 -16.33 0.51 -0.89
C ILE A 300 -17.02 -0.85 -0.85
N GLU A 301 -18.14 -0.95 -0.15
CA GLU A 301 -18.96 -2.16 -0.08
C GLU A 301 -20.44 -1.78 -0.13
N ILE A 302 -21.19 -2.46 -0.97
CA ILE A 302 -22.61 -2.20 -1.16
C ILE A 302 -23.47 -2.98 -0.17
N ASP A 303 -23.06 -4.19 0.19
CA ASP A 303 -23.81 -5.05 1.10
C ASP A 303 -23.63 -4.57 2.55
N GLU A 304 -24.75 -4.33 3.25
CA GLU A 304 -24.73 -3.80 4.61
C GLU A 304 -24.09 -4.76 5.62
N GLU A 305 -24.34 -6.07 5.48
CA GLU A 305 -23.78 -7.08 6.40
C GLU A 305 -22.26 -7.18 6.22
N TYR A 306 -21.78 -7.23 4.97
CA TYR A 306 -20.33 -7.22 4.70
C TYR A 306 -19.67 -5.91 5.10
N PHE A 307 -20.35 -4.77 4.92
CA PHE A 307 -19.84 -3.48 5.35
C PHE A 307 -19.67 -3.42 6.89
N GLU A 308 -20.65 -3.83 7.68
CA GLU A 308 -20.54 -3.85 9.14
C GLU A 308 -19.47 -4.85 9.63
N ASN A 309 -19.38 -6.04 9.01
CA ASN A 309 -18.32 -7.00 9.31
C ASN A 309 -16.93 -6.44 8.97
N GLY A 310 -16.83 -5.66 7.90
CA GLY A 310 -15.60 -4.98 7.49
C GLY A 310 -15.19 -3.88 8.46
N LYS A 311 -16.13 -3.07 8.94
CA LYS A 311 -15.88 -2.06 10.00
C LYS A 311 -15.26 -2.69 11.24
N GLU A 312 -15.83 -3.81 11.69
CA GLU A 312 -15.34 -4.53 12.85
C GLU A 312 -13.93 -5.08 12.61
N ARG A 313 -13.64 -5.57 11.39
CA ARG A 313 -12.27 -5.99 11.02
C ARG A 313 -11.28 -4.85 11.15
N ILE A 314 -11.58 -3.70 10.54
CA ILE A 314 -10.69 -2.54 10.56
C ILE A 314 -10.48 -2.01 11.98
N ARG A 315 -11.54 -1.96 12.81
CA ARG A 315 -11.44 -1.60 14.22
C ARG A 315 -10.47 -2.52 14.97
N GLN A 316 -10.58 -3.84 14.79
CA GLN A 316 -9.68 -4.82 15.42
C GLN A 316 -8.22 -4.67 14.97
N VAL A 317 -7.99 -4.35 13.69
CA VAL A 317 -6.64 -4.07 13.18
C VAL A 317 -6.05 -2.84 13.85
N GLN A 318 -6.79 -1.74 13.90
CA GLN A 318 -6.35 -0.50 14.52
C GLN A 318 -6.04 -0.67 16.02
N GLU A 319 -6.83 -1.48 16.72
CA GLU A 319 -6.58 -1.81 18.14
C GLU A 319 -5.30 -2.63 18.34
N ARG A 320 -4.97 -3.54 17.41
CA ARG A 320 -3.72 -4.32 17.47
C ARG A 320 -2.47 -3.48 17.14
N MET A 321 -2.63 -2.38 16.41
CA MET A 321 -1.53 -1.50 15.99
C MET A 321 -1.20 -0.40 17.01
N ARG A 322 -2.06 -0.18 18.00
CA ARG A 322 -1.86 0.75 19.12
C ARG A 322 -1.03 0.14 20.23
#